data_e5853cec11240785ab389ccc42364ba3
#
_entry.id   e5853cec11240785ab389ccc42364ba3
#
_cell.length_a   1.000
_cell.length_b   1.000
_cell.length_c   1.000
_cell.angle_alpha   90.00
_cell.angle_beta   90.00
_cell.angle_gamma   90.00
#
_symmetry.space_group_name_H-M   'P 1'
#
loop_
_entity.id
_entity.type
_entity.pdbx_description
1 polymer ?
#
loop_
_entity_poly.entity_id
_entity_poly.type
_entity_poly.pdbx_seq_one_letter_code
_entity_poly.pdbx_strand_id
1 'polypeptide(L)'
;MPVPTELNLHRQSRVLEITFDDGTHFNLPCEYLRVYSPSAEVQGHGPGQRVLQLDKEEVAIEKIEPVGNYAVCLHFDDTHNTGIYSWDYLHQLGTNQEAWWKEYLDELEKAGHPRKKPS
;
A
#
# COMPACT_ATOMS: atom_id res chain seq x y z
N MET A 1 -7.19 -7.88 17.63
CA MET A 1 -6.68 -7.79 16.27
C MET A 1 -7.81 -7.45 15.32
N PRO A 2 -7.85 -6.25 14.74
CA PRO A 2 -8.94 -5.89 13.83
C PRO A 2 -8.92 -6.74 12.56
N VAL A 3 -10.12 -7.07 12.10
CA VAL A 3 -10.32 -7.86 10.90
C VAL A 3 -11.20 -7.07 9.94
N PRO A 4 -10.90 -7.03 8.63
CA PRO A 4 -11.75 -6.33 7.69
C PRO A 4 -13.13 -6.95 7.60
N THR A 5 -14.15 -6.09 7.62
CA THR A 5 -15.53 -6.50 7.37
C THR A 5 -15.93 -6.21 5.92
N GLU A 6 -15.18 -5.31 5.25
CA GLU A 6 -15.48 -4.93 3.87
C GLU A 6 -14.21 -4.44 3.16
N LEU A 7 -14.04 -4.87 1.92
CA LEU A 7 -12.98 -4.42 1.01
C LEU A 7 -13.62 -4.01 -0.30
N ASN A 8 -13.47 -2.74 -0.69
CA ASN A 8 -14.01 -2.23 -1.94
C ASN A 8 -12.90 -1.59 -2.78
N LEU A 9 -12.63 -2.17 -3.93
CA LEU A 9 -11.64 -1.60 -4.86
C LEU A 9 -12.33 -0.63 -5.81
N HIS A 10 -11.96 0.65 -5.71
CA HIS A 10 -12.44 1.69 -6.60
C HIS A 10 -11.43 1.85 -7.74
N ARG A 11 -11.74 1.23 -8.87
CA ARG A 11 -10.78 1.13 -9.98
C ARG A 11 -10.47 2.45 -10.65
N GLN A 12 -11.47 3.32 -10.81
CA GLN A 12 -11.25 4.61 -11.47
C GLN A 12 -10.40 5.55 -10.64
N SER A 13 -10.66 5.62 -9.33
CA SER A 13 -9.90 6.47 -8.43
C SER A 13 -8.62 5.82 -7.92
N ARG A 14 -8.45 4.53 -8.19
CA ARG A 14 -7.30 3.72 -7.73
C ARG A 14 -7.14 3.78 -6.22
N VAL A 15 -8.22 3.48 -5.52
CA VAL A 15 -8.24 3.49 -4.05
C VAL A 15 -8.84 2.17 -3.56
N LEU A 16 -8.22 1.58 -2.55
CA LEU A 16 -8.78 0.43 -1.84
C LEU A 16 -9.42 0.94 -0.55
N GLU A 17 -10.73 0.79 -0.47
CA GLU A 17 -11.50 1.17 0.72
C GLU A 17 -11.63 -0.04 1.63
N ILE A 18 -11.26 0.11 2.90
CA ILE A 18 -11.30 -0.98 3.88
C ILE A 18 -12.04 -0.53 5.13
N THR A 19 -12.99 -1.35 5.56
CA THR A 19 -13.67 -1.17 6.86
C THR A 19 -13.30 -2.33 7.76
N PHE A 20 -12.90 -2.04 9.00
CA PHE A 20 -12.52 -3.05 9.98
C PHE A 20 -13.62 -3.22 11.04
N ASP A 21 -13.56 -4.36 11.74
CA ASP A 21 -14.56 -4.69 12.77
C ASP A 21 -14.44 -3.81 14.04
N ASP A 22 -13.36 -3.05 14.18
CA ASP A 22 -13.21 -2.08 15.27
C ASP A 22 -13.83 -0.72 14.93
N GLY A 23 -14.51 -0.63 13.79
CA GLY A 23 -15.16 0.61 13.34
C GLY A 23 -14.27 1.55 12.54
N THR A 24 -12.99 1.24 12.39
CA THR A 24 -12.10 2.09 11.57
C THR A 24 -12.37 1.86 10.08
N HIS A 25 -12.17 2.92 9.31
CA HIS A 25 -12.42 2.94 7.88
C HIS A 25 -11.30 3.73 7.21
N PHE A 26 -10.70 3.15 6.18
CA PHE A 26 -9.57 3.75 5.49
C PHE A 26 -9.78 3.73 3.99
N ASN A 27 -9.27 4.77 3.32
CA ASN A 27 -9.18 4.84 1.87
C ASN A 27 -7.70 4.86 1.51
N LEU A 28 -7.19 3.73 1.03
CA LEU A 28 -5.76 3.55 0.78
C LEU A 28 -5.47 3.61 -0.72
N PRO A 29 -4.79 4.66 -1.20
CA PRO A 29 -4.44 4.74 -2.62
C PRO A 29 -3.56 3.56 -3.05
N CYS A 30 -3.76 3.09 -4.29
CA CYS A 30 -2.96 1.99 -4.83
C CYS A 30 -1.47 2.34 -4.82
N GLU A 31 -1.13 3.58 -5.12
CA GLU A 31 0.27 4.04 -5.08
C GLU A 31 0.86 3.86 -3.68
N TYR A 32 0.13 4.26 -2.65
CA TYR A 32 0.58 4.12 -1.27
C TYR A 32 0.78 2.66 -0.89
N LEU A 33 -0.18 1.81 -1.26
CA LEU A 33 -0.07 0.36 -1.00
C LEU A 33 1.12 -0.25 -1.73
N ARG A 34 1.39 0.20 -2.95
CA ARG A 34 2.49 -0.32 -3.76
C ARG A 34 3.85 0.07 -3.19
N VAL A 35 4.03 1.34 -2.81
CA VAL A 35 5.33 1.81 -2.31
C VAL A 35 5.65 1.28 -0.93
N TYR A 36 4.66 0.88 -0.17
CA TYR A 36 4.82 0.27 1.16
C TYR A 36 4.53 -1.22 1.16
N SER A 37 4.64 -1.88 0.00
CA SER A 37 4.43 -3.32 -0.09
C SER A 37 5.31 -4.07 0.91
N PRO A 38 4.78 -5.09 1.61
CA PRO A 38 5.56 -5.89 2.54
C PRO A 38 6.46 -6.92 1.85
N SER A 39 6.47 -6.95 0.50
CA SER A 39 7.34 -7.82 -0.26
C SER A 39 8.81 -7.51 -0.02
N ALA A 40 9.66 -8.53 -0.03
CA ALA A 40 11.11 -8.36 0.08
C ALA A 40 11.68 -7.48 -1.03
N GLU A 41 11.03 -7.44 -2.20
CA GLU A 41 11.44 -6.56 -3.30
C GLU A 41 11.39 -5.08 -2.90
N VAL A 42 10.53 -4.72 -1.96
CA VAL A 42 10.38 -3.34 -1.48
C VAL A 42 11.07 -3.16 -0.13
N GLN A 43 10.88 -4.09 0.80
CA GLN A 43 11.40 -3.96 2.17
C GLN A 43 12.90 -4.23 2.26
N GLY A 44 13.48 -4.92 1.29
CA GLY A 44 14.89 -5.30 1.34
C GLY A 44 15.11 -6.48 2.29
N HIS A 45 16.37 -6.67 2.71
CA HIS A 45 16.75 -7.81 3.51
C HIS A 45 17.05 -7.47 4.98
N GLY A 46 16.82 -6.23 5.39
CA GLY A 46 17.05 -5.82 6.76
C GLY A 46 16.61 -4.40 7.03
N PRO A 47 16.71 -3.97 8.30
CA PRO A 47 16.31 -2.60 8.67
C PRO A 47 17.08 -1.55 7.86
N GLY A 48 16.36 -0.54 7.41
CA GLY A 48 16.96 0.55 6.64
C GLY A 48 17.27 0.22 5.20
N GLN A 49 16.87 -0.97 4.71
CA GLN A 49 17.15 -1.39 3.35
C GLN A 49 15.93 -1.35 2.44
N ARG A 50 14.88 -0.65 2.84
CA ARG A 50 13.70 -0.48 2.01
C ARG A 50 14.07 0.22 0.70
N VAL A 51 13.62 -0.36 -0.41
CA VAL A 51 13.90 0.16 -1.75
C VAL A 51 12.88 1.24 -2.09
N LEU A 52 13.35 2.46 -2.36
CA LEU A 52 12.49 3.56 -2.75
C LEU A 52 11.85 3.27 -4.11
N GLN A 53 10.52 3.26 -4.15
CA GLN A 53 9.79 2.98 -5.38
C GLN A 53 9.57 4.27 -6.16
N LEU A 54 9.89 4.25 -7.45
CA LEU A 54 9.77 5.42 -8.33
C LEU A 54 8.71 5.18 -9.39
N ASP A 55 8.10 6.27 -9.86
CA ASP A 55 7.16 6.25 -10.99
C ASP A 55 5.94 5.35 -10.75
N LYS A 56 5.39 5.36 -9.53
CA LYS A 56 4.24 4.54 -9.15
C LYS A 56 2.93 5.32 -9.11
N GLU A 57 2.90 6.56 -9.59
CA GLU A 57 1.72 7.43 -9.51
C GLU A 57 0.50 6.86 -10.22
N GLU A 58 0.72 6.06 -11.28
CA GLU A 58 -0.36 5.49 -12.09
C GLU A 58 -0.66 4.03 -11.78
N VAL A 59 -0.01 3.45 -10.77
CA VAL A 59 -0.17 2.03 -10.48
C VAL A 59 -1.61 1.74 -10.01
N ALA A 60 -2.15 0.61 -10.45
CA ALA A 60 -3.48 0.17 -10.06
C ALA A 60 -3.42 -1.29 -9.60
N ILE A 61 -4.41 -1.69 -8.81
CA ILE A 61 -4.57 -3.08 -8.40
C ILE A 61 -5.44 -3.78 -9.44
N GLU A 62 -4.94 -4.87 -10.00
CA GLU A 62 -5.68 -5.68 -10.96
C GLU A 62 -6.49 -6.78 -10.29
N LYS A 63 -5.98 -7.34 -9.19
CA LYS A 63 -6.61 -8.47 -8.52
C LYS A 63 -6.28 -8.45 -7.03
N ILE A 64 -7.24 -8.86 -6.22
CA ILE A 64 -7.06 -9.06 -4.78
C ILE A 64 -7.30 -10.54 -4.52
N GLU A 65 -6.28 -11.23 -3.99
CA GLU A 65 -6.34 -12.66 -3.76
C GLU A 65 -6.23 -12.97 -2.27
N PRO A 66 -7.24 -13.59 -1.67
CA PRO A 66 -7.18 -13.96 -0.25
C PRO A 66 -6.06 -14.94 0.03
N VAL A 67 -5.38 -14.76 1.15
CA VAL A 67 -4.35 -15.67 1.64
C VAL A 67 -4.79 -16.14 3.02
N GLY A 68 -5.27 -17.40 3.10
CA GLY A 68 -5.88 -17.89 4.33
C GLY A 68 -7.02 -16.97 4.76
N ASN A 69 -7.16 -16.77 6.07
CA ASN A 69 -8.14 -15.83 6.62
C ASN A 69 -7.46 -14.65 7.33
N TYR A 70 -6.20 -14.36 7.00
CA TYR A 70 -5.39 -13.39 7.72
C TYR A 70 -4.73 -12.34 6.82
N ALA A 71 -4.84 -12.45 5.50
CA ALA A 71 -4.11 -11.57 4.59
C ALA A 71 -4.72 -11.59 3.19
N VAL A 72 -4.28 -10.63 2.36
CA VAL A 72 -4.55 -10.63 0.92
C VAL A 72 -3.25 -10.37 0.17
N CYS A 73 -3.13 -10.97 -1.00
CA CYS A 73 -2.07 -10.65 -1.95
C CYS A 73 -2.64 -9.65 -2.95
N LEU A 74 -1.99 -8.51 -3.11
CA LEU A 74 -2.42 -7.48 -4.06
C LEU A 74 -1.59 -7.64 -5.34
N HIS A 75 -2.28 -7.80 -6.47
CA HIS A 75 -1.66 -7.91 -7.78
C HIS A 75 -1.74 -6.57 -8.48
N PHE A 76 -0.60 -5.90 -8.62
CA PHE A 76 -0.53 -4.58 -9.25
C PHE A 76 -0.28 -4.70 -10.75
N ASP A 77 -0.68 -3.67 -11.50
CA ASP A 77 -0.58 -3.68 -12.96
C ASP A 77 0.86 -3.46 -13.46
N ASP A 78 1.80 -3.20 -12.57
CA ASP A 78 3.23 -3.13 -12.90
C ASP A 78 3.93 -4.48 -12.68
N THR A 79 3.18 -5.56 -12.64
CA THR A 79 3.61 -6.96 -12.44
C THR A 79 4.08 -7.29 -11.02
N HIS A 80 3.99 -6.35 -10.08
CA HIS A 80 4.32 -6.62 -8.68
C HIS A 80 3.17 -7.40 -8.04
N ASN A 81 3.40 -8.65 -7.70
CA ASN A 81 2.37 -9.54 -7.17
C ASN A 81 2.85 -10.40 -6.00
N THR A 82 3.90 -9.98 -5.30
CA THR A 82 4.49 -10.74 -4.21
C THR A 82 4.20 -10.16 -2.83
N GLY A 83 3.48 -9.05 -2.76
CA GLY A 83 3.14 -8.43 -1.48
C GLY A 83 1.93 -9.07 -0.84
N ILE A 84 2.14 -9.70 0.33
CA ILE A 84 1.08 -10.29 1.13
C ILE A 84 0.80 -9.35 2.30
N TYR A 85 -0.37 -8.72 2.26
CA TYR A 85 -0.76 -7.70 3.24
C TYR A 85 -1.63 -8.35 4.31
N SER A 86 -1.06 -8.51 5.51
CA SER A 86 -1.84 -9.01 6.65
C SER A 86 -2.85 -7.95 7.09
N TRP A 87 -3.90 -8.39 7.81
CA TRP A 87 -4.89 -7.45 8.35
C TRP A 87 -4.24 -6.41 9.25
N ASP A 88 -3.27 -6.83 10.07
CA ASP A 88 -2.55 -5.91 10.94
C ASP A 88 -1.77 -4.88 10.16
N TYR A 89 -1.10 -5.30 9.09
CA TYR A 89 -0.31 -4.39 8.28
C TYR A 89 -1.19 -3.38 7.55
N LEU A 90 -2.33 -3.84 7.01
CA LEU A 90 -3.28 -2.93 6.37
C LEU A 90 -3.83 -1.91 7.37
N HIS A 91 -4.08 -2.34 8.59
CA HIS A 91 -4.55 -1.43 9.64
C HIS A 91 -3.47 -0.41 10.00
N GLN A 92 -2.20 -0.84 10.09
CA GLN A 92 -1.07 0.07 10.32
C GLN A 92 -0.92 1.08 9.19
N LEU A 93 -1.07 0.64 7.94
CA LEU A 93 -1.00 1.52 6.78
C LEU A 93 -2.08 2.61 6.87
N GLY A 94 -3.29 2.22 7.24
CA GLY A 94 -4.38 3.18 7.41
C GLY A 94 -4.15 4.15 8.55
N THR A 95 -3.72 3.63 9.71
CA THR A 95 -3.47 4.43 10.89
C THR A 95 -2.35 5.45 10.68
N ASN A 96 -1.31 5.07 9.94
CA ASN A 96 -0.13 5.90 9.73
C ASN A 96 -0.09 6.57 8.35
N GLN A 97 -1.21 6.56 7.63
CA GLN A 97 -1.25 6.98 6.23
C GLN A 97 -0.68 8.39 6.01
N GLU A 98 -1.09 9.35 6.82
CA GLU A 98 -0.65 10.73 6.66
C GLU A 98 0.85 10.87 6.89
N ALA A 99 1.35 10.28 7.98
CA ALA A 99 2.77 10.36 8.33
C ALA A 99 3.66 9.62 7.33
N TRP A 100 3.26 8.41 6.95
CA TRP A 100 4.05 7.59 6.05
C TRP A 100 4.02 8.11 4.61
N TRP A 101 2.90 8.70 4.18
CA TRP A 101 2.83 9.30 2.86
C TRP A 101 3.76 10.50 2.78
N LYS A 102 3.78 11.34 3.82
CA LYS A 102 4.70 12.48 3.88
C LYS A 102 6.15 12.03 3.85
N GLU A 103 6.47 10.97 4.59
CA GLU A 103 7.82 10.40 4.60
C GLU A 103 8.24 9.93 3.21
N TYR A 104 7.33 9.28 2.48
CA TYR A 104 7.59 8.84 1.12
C TYR A 104 7.86 10.03 0.19
N LEU A 105 7.05 11.08 0.28
CA LEU A 105 7.25 12.28 -0.54
C LEU A 105 8.60 12.94 -0.24
N ASP A 106 9.00 12.99 1.02
CA ASP A 106 10.30 13.52 1.41
C ASP A 106 11.45 12.69 0.84
N GLU A 107 11.30 11.37 0.85
CA GLU A 107 12.32 10.48 0.28
C GLU A 107 12.47 10.67 -1.23
N LEU A 108 11.36 10.86 -1.93
CA LEU A 108 11.40 11.13 -3.37
C LEU A 108 12.13 12.42 -3.66
N GLU A 109 11.85 13.47 -2.88
CA GLU A 109 12.49 14.77 -3.06
C GLU A 109 13.99 14.70 -2.81
N LYS A 110 14.39 14.02 -1.73
CA LYS A 110 15.81 13.86 -1.39
C LYS A 110 16.57 13.05 -2.45
N ALA A 111 15.88 12.14 -3.12
CA ALA A 111 16.47 11.33 -4.19
C ALA A 111 16.51 12.05 -5.54
N GLY A 112 15.99 13.27 -5.60
CA GLY A 112 15.93 14.01 -6.86
C GLY A 112 14.84 13.56 -7.81
N HIS A 113 13.84 12.84 -7.31
CA HIS A 113 12.72 12.34 -8.11
C HIS A 113 11.38 12.74 -7.50
N PRO A 114 11.08 14.05 -7.40
CA PRO A 114 9.81 14.46 -6.82
C PRO A 114 8.63 13.88 -7.60
N ARG A 115 7.54 13.66 -6.89
CA ARG A 115 6.35 13.07 -7.47
C ARG A 115 5.83 13.97 -8.60
N LYS A 116 5.54 13.37 -9.75
CA LYS A 116 5.14 14.11 -10.96
C LYS A 116 3.75 14.72 -10.86
N LYS A 117 2.88 14.13 -10.03
CA LYS A 117 1.49 14.58 -9.87
C LYS A 117 1.26 15.13 -8.47
N PRO A 118 0.41 16.14 -8.31
CA PRO A 118 0.04 16.62 -6.97
C PRO A 118 -0.61 15.50 -6.17
N SER A 119 -0.28 15.43 -4.91
CA SER A 119 -0.88 14.44 -4.03
C SER A 119 -2.31 14.81 -3.62
#